data_6592c9d74d5fe1492a027c4ccc80c629
#
_entry.id   6592c9d74d5fe1492a027c4ccc80c629
#
_cell.length_a   1.000
_cell.length_b   1.000
_cell.length_c   1.000
_cell.angle_alpha   90.00
_cell.angle_beta   90.00
_cell.angle_gamma   90.00
#
_symmetry.space_group_name_H-M   'P 1'
#
loop_
_entity.id
_entity.type
_entity.pdbx_description
1 polymer ?
#
loop_
_entity_poly.entity_id
_entity_poly.type
_entity_poly.pdbx_seq_one_letter_code
_entity_poly.pdbx_strand_id
1 'polypeptide(L)'
;MNLFLISVQLLVMMFLGINFLLILTFFKKSFYTITRYILFAVTLLSDSLILLISNILFLLAYFNFTIQVWLCISISMVLLLYLMVTPVTLTAMTLERYVAICMPLRHAELCSQRIHVHCILIIHGLSSLPCIAVFSSFFASASLSLYKQHKICTLQMYILHRWQGHIRSAVQQFYFLIMVIIIVFCYVKIMKVAKTASGDNKKSTWKGFRTVILHGFQLLLCLIQLWTPFIENVVFQMNLSFDLRFFNYVMFYLTPKCLSPLIYGLRDDHFFHALKNYAVFGLYKEYILQGRLVAFNRKNAQRTEKKVTHYGCNSL
;
A
#
# COMPACT_ATOMS: atom_id res chain seq x y z
N MET A 1 8.46 19.24 -18.35
CA MET A 1 8.16 17.80 -18.43
C MET A 1 9.12 16.96 -17.56
N ASN A 2 10.44 17.14 -17.67
CA ASN A 2 11.39 16.37 -16.85
C ASN A 2 11.31 16.65 -15.34
N LEU A 3 11.06 17.90 -14.92
CA LEU A 3 10.95 18.27 -13.51
C LEU A 3 9.76 17.58 -12.83
N PHE A 4 8.64 17.46 -13.51
CA PHE A 4 7.44 16.81 -13.02
C PHE A 4 7.64 15.29 -12.89
N LEU A 5 8.28 14.63 -13.85
CA LEU A 5 8.65 13.22 -13.76
C LEU A 5 9.55 12.96 -12.54
N ILE A 6 10.57 13.79 -12.33
CA ILE A 6 11.46 13.71 -11.18
C ILE A 6 10.66 13.84 -9.86
N SER A 7 9.75 14.80 -9.77
CA SER A 7 8.91 15.00 -8.58
C SER A 7 8.07 13.78 -8.25
N VAL A 8 7.48 13.12 -9.26
CA VAL A 8 6.69 11.89 -9.07
C VAL A 8 7.59 10.73 -8.63
N GLN A 9 8.78 10.58 -9.23
CA GLN A 9 9.72 9.53 -8.83
C GLN A 9 10.19 9.72 -7.38
N LEU A 10 10.49 10.94 -6.96
CA LEU A 10 10.84 11.27 -5.57
C LEU A 10 9.69 10.94 -4.62
N LEU A 11 8.45 11.27 -5.00
CA LEU A 11 7.25 10.95 -4.22
C LEU A 11 7.10 9.42 -4.04
N VAL A 12 7.20 8.65 -5.13
CA VAL A 12 7.10 7.18 -5.09
C VAL A 12 8.20 6.59 -4.19
N MET A 13 9.44 7.02 -4.35
CA MET A 13 10.56 6.54 -3.53
C MET A 13 10.39 6.88 -2.06
N MET A 14 9.90 8.07 -1.74
CA MET A 14 9.58 8.47 -0.37
C MET A 14 8.53 7.56 0.26
N PHE A 15 7.43 7.26 -0.44
CA PHE A 15 6.38 6.40 0.09
C PHE A 15 6.80 4.94 0.18
N LEU A 16 7.57 4.42 -0.78
CA LEU A 16 8.17 3.08 -0.66
C LEU A 16 9.09 3.00 0.57
N GLY A 17 9.87 4.04 0.85
CA GLY A 17 10.70 4.15 2.05
C GLY A 17 9.87 4.13 3.34
N ILE A 18 8.76 4.88 3.38
CA ILE A 18 7.82 4.88 4.52
C ILE A 18 7.22 3.49 4.73
N ASN A 19 6.72 2.85 3.66
CA ASN A 19 6.15 1.51 3.74
C ASN A 19 7.17 0.49 4.24
N PHE A 20 8.39 0.54 3.74
CA PHE A 20 9.49 -0.32 4.18
C PHE A 20 9.81 -0.12 5.67
N LEU A 21 9.88 1.13 6.12
CA LEU A 21 10.09 1.45 7.53
C LEU A 21 8.96 0.91 8.41
N LEU A 22 7.71 1.01 7.97
CA LEU A 22 6.56 0.47 8.67
C LEU A 22 6.61 -1.06 8.76
N ILE A 23 6.99 -1.74 7.69
CA ILE A 23 7.18 -3.20 7.64
C ILE A 23 8.29 -3.63 8.60
N LEU A 24 9.44 -2.93 8.61
CA LEU A 24 10.53 -3.21 9.56
C LEU A 24 10.09 -3.03 11.01
N THR A 25 9.29 -1.99 11.29
CA THR A 25 8.73 -1.75 12.63
C THR A 25 7.82 -2.89 13.07
N PHE A 26 7.02 -3.44 12.15
CA PHE A 26 6.18 -4.61 12.38
C PHE A 26 7.01 -5.83 12.81
N PHE A 27 8.05 -6.17 12.07
CA PHE A 27 8.89 -7.33 12.39
C PHE A 27 9.65 -7.17 13.70
N LYS A 28 10.09 -5.96 14.04
CA LYS A 28 10.94 -5.72 15.25
C LYS A 28 10.15 -5.78 16.55
N LYS A 29 8.85 -5.44 16.56
CA LYS A 29 8.02 -5.38 17.80
C LYS A 29 7.14 -6.60 18.05
N SER A 30 7.34 -7.72 17.35
CA SER A 30 6.53 -8.94 17.53
C SER A 30 5.01 -8.72 17.38
N PHE A 31 4.59 -7.82 16.49
CA PHE A 31 3.17 -7.59 16.21
C PHE A 31 2.50 -8.73 15.44
N TYR A 32 3.27 -9.77 15.07
CA TYR A 32 2.78 -10.93 14.30
C TYR A 32 1.82 -11.86 15.07
N THR A 33 1.58 -11.61 16.34
CA THR A 33 0.63 -12.38 17.15
C THR A 33 -0.80 -11.85 17.06
N ILE A 34 -1.01 -10.64 16.57
CA ILE A 34 -2.30 -9.97 16.54
C ILE A 34 -2.79 -9.85 15.09
N THR A 35 -3.96 -10.47 14.79
CA THR A 35 -4.56 -10.54 13.44
C THR A 35 -4.60 -9.19 12.73
N ARG A 36 -5.00 -8.14 13.44
CA ARG A 36 -5.10 -6.78 12.89
C ARG A 36 -3.78 -6.26 12.31
N TYR A 37 -2.65 -6.52 12.99
CA TYR A 37 -1.34 -6.07 12.52
C TYR A 37 -0.82 -6.92 11.36
N ILE A 38 -1.18 -8.22 11.33
CA ILE A 38 -0.85 -9.10 10.21
C ILE A 38 -1.59 -8.63 8.95
N LEU A 39 -2.89 -8.37 9.03
CA LEU A 39 -3.68 -7.85 7.91
C LEU A 39 -3.16 -6.50 7.43
N PHE A 40 -2.71 -5.64 8.35
CA PHE A 40 -2.06 -4.38 7.98
C PHE A 40 -0.74 -4.60 7.23
N ALA A 41 0.10 -5.52 7.69
CA ALA A 41 1.35 -5.86 7.01
C ALA A 41 1.10 -6.40 5.58
N VAL A 42 0.06 -7.21 5.40
CA VAL A 42 -0.39 -7.68 4.07
C VAL A 42 -0.80 -6.48 3.19
N THR A 43 -1.55 -5.52 3.73
CA THR A 43 -1.93 -4.30 2.99
C THR A 43 -0.71 -3.48 2.59
N LEU A 44 0.25 -3.25 3.52
CA LEU A 44 1.48 -2.50 3.24
C LEU A 44 2.33 -3.17 2.16
N LEU A 45 2.46 -4.50 2.24
CA LEU A 45 3.22 -5.28 1.25
C LEU A 45 2.54 -5.19 -0.13
N SER A 46 1.23 -5.37 -0.17
CA SER A 46 0.44 -5.26 -1.40
C SER A 46 0.56 -3.87 -2.03
N ASP A 47 0.42 -2.82 -1.23
CA ASP A 47 0.52 -1.43 -1.70
C ASP A 47 1.94 -1.10 -2.19
N SER A 48 2.98 -1.63 -1.53
CA SER A 48 4.36 -1.45 -1.97
C SER A 48 4.65 -2.15 -3.29
N LEU A 49 4.15 -3.38 -3.47
CA LEU A 49 4.27 -4.12 -4.73
C LEU A 49 3.54 -3.40 -5.88
N ILE A 50 2.33 -2.92 -5.62
CA ILE A 50 1.56 -2.14 -6.59
C ILE A 50 2.32 -0.87 -6.99
N LEU A 51 2.82 -0.09 -6.02
CA LEU A 51 3.57 1.12 -6.28
C LEU A 51 4.83 0.84 -7.12
N LEU A 52 5.58 -0.22 -6.79
CA LEU A 52 6.78 -0.59 -7.50
C LEU A 52 6.47 -1.00 -8.95
N ILE A 53 5.56 -1.97 -9.13
CA ILE A 53 5.22 -2.50 -10.45
C ILE A 53 4.58 -1.42 -11.33
N SER A 54 3.63 -0.66 -10.81
CA SER A 54 2.96 0.40 -11.57
C SER A 54 3.92 1.51 -11.98
N ASN A 55 4.90 1.84 -11.11
CA ASN A 55 5.92 2.83 -11.44
C ASN A 55 6.86 2.34 -12.55
N ILE A 56 7.25 1.06 -12.52
CA ILE A 56 8.05 0.45 -13.61
C ILE A 56 7.27 0.51 -14.93
N LEU A 57 5.99 0.09 -14.93
CA LEU A 57 5.15 0.13 -16.13
C LEU A 57 4.94 1.57 -16.63
N PHE A 58 4.78 2.53 -15.72
CA PHE A 58 4.66 3.93 -16.07
C PHE A 58 5.94 4.45 -16.75
N LEU A 59 7.13 4.14 -16.22
CA LEU A 59 8.42 4.53 -16.83
C LEU A 59 8.60 3.90 -18.21
N LEU A 60 8.29 2.60 -18.36
CA LEU A 60 8.35 1.92 -19.65
C LEU A 60 7.43 2.60 -20.69
N ALA A 61 6.22 2.96 -20.27
CA ALA A 61 5.27 3.66 -21.15
C ALA A 61 5.72 5.09 -21.47
N TYR A 62 6.30 5.80 -20.49
CA TYR A 62 6.80 7.17 -20.67
C TYR A 62 7.94 7.23 -21.70
N PHE A 63 8.88 6.29 -21.64
CA PHE A 63 9.98 6.19 -22.58
C PHE A 63 9.64 5.43 -23.87
N ASN A 64 8.38 5.07 -24.08
CA ASN A 64 7.90 4.28 -25.22
C ASN A 64 8.64 2.93 -25.40
N PHE A 65 9.13 2.34 -24.31
CA PHE A 65 9.71 1.00 -24.36
C PHE A 65 8.64 -0.05 -24.62
N THR A 66 8.85 -0.85 -25.68
CA THR A 66 7.98 -1.97 -26.00
C THR A 66 8.52 -3.25 -25.37
N ILE A 67 7.64 -4.02 -24.75
CA ILE A 67 7.95 -5.35 -24.23
C ILE A 67 7.06 -6.41 -24.88
N GLN A 68 7.46 -7.66 -24.78
CA GLN A 68 6.67 -8.76 -25.30
C GLN A 68 5.33 -8.87 -24.56
N VAL A 69 4.26 -9.13 -25.32
CA VAL A 69 2.89 -9.15 -24.78
C VAL A 69 2.72 -10.17 -23.66
N TRP A 70 3.31 -11.36 -23.76
CA TRP A 70 3.23 -12.37 -22.71
C TRP A 70 3.83 -11.91 -21.37
N LEU A 71 4.95 -11.15 -21.41
CA LEU A 71 5.59 -10.58 -20.22
C LEU A 71 4.71 -9.49 -19.60
N CYS A 72 4.15 -8.62 -20.45
CA CYS A 72 3.22 -7.60 -20.00
C CYS A 72 1.97 -8.20 -19.31
N ILE A 73 1.40 -9.28 -19.85
CA ILE A 73 0.28 -10.00 -19.25
C ILE A 73 0.67 -10.55 -17.89
N SER A 74 1.82 -11.21 -17.76
CA SER A 74 2.29 -11.77 -16.49
C SER A 74 2.44 -10.70 -15.41
N ILE A 75 3.03 -9.56 -15.74
CA ILE A 75 3.16 -8.41 -14.83
C ILE A 75 1.78 -7.86 -14.45
N SER A 76 0.89 -7.73 -15.43
CA SER A 76 -0.47 -7.21 -15.23
C SER A 76 -1.34 -8.14 -14.37
N MET A 77 -1.15 -9.47 -14.46
CA MET A 77 -1.83 -10.44 -13.58
C MET A 77 -1.48 -10.20 -12.12
N VAL A 78 -0.19 -10.06 -11.82
CA VAL A 78 0.28 -9.77 -10.45
C VAL A 78 -0.27 -8.43 -9.98
N LEU A 79 -0.22 -7.39 -10.82
CA LEU A 79 -0.71 -6.06 -10.48
C LEU A 79 -2.21 -6.05 -10.17
N LEU A 80 -3.03 -6.70 -11.02
CA LEU A 80 -4.48 -6.80 -10.81
C LEU A 80 -4.85 -7.59 -9.57
N LEU A 81 -4.13 -8.67 -9.27
CA LEU A 81 -4.35 -9.45 -8.06
C LEU A 81 -4.16 -8.58 -6.81
N TYR A 82 -3.02 -7.93 -6.69
CA TYR A 82 -2.73 -7.09 -5.52
C TYR A 82 -3.61 -5.83 -5.46
N LEU A 83 -4.09 -5.32 -6.60
CA LEU A 83 -5.07 -4.25 -6.64
C LEU A 83 -6.39 -4.66 -5.93
N MET A 84 -6.79 -5.93 -6.02
CA MET A 84 -7.95 -6.48 -5.34
C MET A 84 -7.65 -6.89 -3.89
N VAL A 85 -6.44 -7.32 -3.57
CA VAL A 85 -6.05 -7.73 -2.21
C VAL A 85 -6.23 -6.59 -1.21
N THR A 86 -5.87 -5.36 -1.53
CA THR A 86 -5.98 -4.21 -0.61
C THR A 86 -7.41 -3.97 -0.13
N PRO A 87 -8.44 -3.76 -0.98
CA PRO A 87 -9.80 -3.51 -0.51
C PRO A 87 -10.43 -4.71 0.19
N VAL A 88 -10.12 -5.94 -0.23
CA VAL A 88 -10.57 -7.16 0.45
C VAL A 88 -9.96 -7.26 1.85
N THR A 89 -8.66 -6.96 2.00
CA THR A 89 -7.99 -6.95 3.32
C THR A 89 -8.55 -5.87 4.23
N LEU A 90 -8.87 -4.68 3.72
CA LEU A 90 -9.52 -3.62 4.50
C LEU A 90 -10.92 -4.04 4.98
N THR A 91 -11.67 -4.75 4.14
CA THR A 91 -12.96 -5.32 4.51
C THR A 91 -12.79 -6.40 5.59
N ALA A 92 -11.80 -7.27 5.48
CA ALA A 92 -11.45 -8.26 6.50
C ALA A 92 -11.05 -7.61 7.83
N MET A 93 -10.28 -6.52 7.82
CA MET A 93 -9.97 -5.73 9.02
C MET A 93 -11.21 -5.10 9.66
N THR A 94 -12.22 -4.74 8.87
CA THR A 94 -13.50 -4.23 9.39
C THR A 94 -14.30 -5.35 10.07
N LEU A 95 -14.33 -6.54 9.48
CA LEU A 95 -14.95 -7.73 10.05
C LEU A 95 -14.26 -8.14 11.35
N GLU A 96 -12.93 -8.15 11.39
CA GLU A 96 -12.15 -8.44 12.61
C GLU A 96 -12.57 -7.50 13.75
N ARG A 97 -12.67 -6.20 13.47
CA ARG A 97 -13.13 -5.22 14.48
C ARG A 97 -14.57 -5.46 14.91
N TYR A 98 -15.46 -5.80 13.99
CA TYR A 98 -16.82 -6.13 14.33
C TYR A 98 -16.87 -7.32 15.29
N VAL A 99 -16.12 -8.38 15.00
CA VAL A 99 -16.05 -9.56 15.88
C VAL A 99 -15.43 -9.21 17.23
N ALA A 100 -14.33 -8.43 17.25
CA ALA A 100 -13.66 -8.04 18.49
C ALA A 100 -14.54 -7.19 19.43
N ILE A 101 -15.40 -6.34 18.89
CA ILE A 101 -16.23 -5.42 19.67
C ILE A 101 -17.61 -6.03 19.98
N CYS A 102 -18.24 -6.67 19.00
CA CYS A 102 -19.60 -7.17 19.13
C CYS A 102 -19.69 -8.61 19.61
N MET A 103 -18.60 -9.42 19.44
CA MET A 103 -18.56 -10.84 19.80
C MET A 103 -17.21 -11.21 20.47
N PRO A 104 -16.86 -10.64 21.64
CA PRO A 104 -15.54 -10.79 22.24
C PRO A 104 -15.16 -12.24 22.57
N LEU A 105 -16.10 -13.08 22.95
CA LEU A 105 -15.85 -14.51 23.23
C LEU A 105 -15.40 -15.26 21.98
N ARG A 106 -16.05 -15.04 20.84
CA ARG A 106 -15.64 -15.64 19.56
C ARG A 106 -14.32 -15.09 19.04
N HIS A 107 -14.01 -13.83 19.33
CA HIS A 107 -12.73 -13.24 18.96
C HIS A 107 -11.55 -13.98 19.58
N ALA A 108 -11.67 -14.41 20.86
CA ALA A 108 -10.62 -15.17 21.53
C ALA A 108 -10.34 -16.53 20.85
N GLU A 109 -11.36 -17.21 20.33
CA GLU A 109 -11.22 -18.46 19.58
C GLU A 109 -10.59 -18.23 18.20
N LEU A 110 -10.87 -17.09 17.55
CA LEU A 110 -10.39 -16.73 16.22
C LEU A 110 -8.94 -16.18 16.19
N CYS A 111 -8.31 -15.94 17.34
CA CYS A 111 -6.95 -15.40 17.45
C CYS A 111 -5.83 -16.46 17.41
N SER A 112 -6.02 -17.61 16.74
CA SER A 112 -4.96 -18.61 16.60
C SER A 112 -4.09 -18.37 15.34
N GLN A 113 -2.83 -18.75 15.40
CA GLN A 113 -1.91 -18.60 14.24
C GLN A 113 -2.40 -19.32 12.97
N ARG A 114 -3.05 -20.49 13.12
CA ARG A 114 -3.62 -21.23 11.99
C ARG A 114 -4.71 -20.43 11.28
N ILE A 115 -5.53 -19.73 12.03
CA ILE A 115 -6.62 -18.91 11.49
C ILE A 115 -6.08 -17.70 10.73
N HIS A 116 -4.95 -17.11 11.16
CA HIS A 116 -4.31 -16.02 10.42
C HIS A 116 -3.90 -16.44 8.99
N VAL A 117 -3.29 -17.63 8.86
CA VAL A 117 -2.90 -18.17 7.54
C VAL A 117 -4.14 -18.42 6.68
N HIS A 118 -5.19 -19.03 7.24
CA HIS A 118 -6.44 -19.24 6.51
C HIS A 118 -7.08 -17.93 6.06
N CYS A 119 -7.07 -16.90 6.91
CA CYS A 119 -7.60 -15.58 6.57
C CYS A 119 -6.84 -14.98 5.38
N ILE A 120 -5.50 -15.06 5.36
CA ILE A 120 -4.67 -14.59 4.24
C ILE A 120 -4.99 -15.38 2.96
N LEU A 121 -5.11 -16.71 3.05
CA LEU A 121 -5.45 -17.55 1.89
C LEU A 121 -6.85 -17.22 1.33
N ILE A 122 -7.84 -17.00 2.21
CA ILE A 122 -9.19 -16.58 1.80
C ILE A 122 -9.15 -15.22 1.11
N ILE A 123 -8.40 -14.25 1.65
CA ILE A 123 -8.25 -12.93 1.04
C ILE A 123 -7.67 -13.05 -0.38
N HIS A 124 -6.59 -13.82 -0.56
CA HIS A 124 -5.97 -14.01 -1.88
C HIS A 124 -6.88 -14.81 -2.82
N GLY A 125 -7.59 -15.82 -2.32
CA GLY A 125 -8.57 -16.59 -3.08
C GLY A 125 -9.72 -15.72 -3.59
N LEU A 126 -10.34 -14.93 -2.71
CA LEU A 126 -11.38 -13.98 -3.11
C LEU A 126 -10.86 -12.93 -4.10
N SER A 127 -9.65 -12.41 -3.88
CA SER A 127 -9.04 -11.41 -4.76
C SER A 127 -8.66 -11.96 -6.14
N SER A 128 -8.45 -13.26 -6.28
CA SER A 128 -8.11 -13.90 -7.56
C SER A 128 -9.32 -14.07 -8.48
N LEU A 129 -10.54 -14.15 -7.95
CA LEU A 129 -11.74 -14.36 -8.77
C LEU A 129 -11.96 -13.28 -9.85
N PRO A 130 -11.87 -11.96 -9.56
CA PRO A 130 -11.94 -10.94 -10.59
C PRO A 130 -10.83 -11.06 -11.64
N CYS A 131 -9.62 -11.44 -11.22
CA CYS A 131 -8.50 -11.64 -12.13
C CYS A 131 -8.77 -12.81 -13.08
N ILE A 132 -9.26 -13.94 -12.55
CA ILE A 132 -9.63 -15.11 -13.35
C ILE A 132 -10.70 -14.72 -14.38
N ALA A 133 -11.74 -13.99 -14.00
CA ALA A 133 -12.80 -13.56 -14.91
C ALA A 133 -12.26 -12.67 -16.06
N VAL A 134 -11.38 -11.72 -15.75
CA VAL A 134 -10.79 -10.81 -16.73
C VAL A 134 -9.84 -11.56 -17.68
N PHE A 135 -8.92 -12.35 -17.14
CA PHE A 135 -7.91 -13.03 -17.98
C PHE A 135 -8.48 -14.21 -18.74
N SER A 136 -9.47 -14.94 -18.22
CA SER A 136 -10.15 -15.98 -19.00
C SER A 136 -10.82 -15.41 -20.24
N SER A 137 -11.48 -14.24 -20.13
CA SER A 137 -12.08 -13.55 -21.26
C SER A 137 -11.04 -13.10 -22.30
N PHE A 138 -9.86 -12.67 -21.84
CA PHE A 138 -8.74 -12.33 -22.73
C PHE A 138 -8.19 -13.56 -23.44
N PHE A 139 -7.86 -14.64 -22.71
CA PHE A 139 -7.28 -15.85 -23.28
C PHE A 139 -8.21 -16.55 -24.27
N ALA A 140 -9.52 -16.47 -24.04
CA ALA A 140 -10.52 -17.00 -24.98
C ALA A 140 -10.55 -16.25 -26.33
N SER A 141 -10.08 -14.99 -26.39
CA SER A 141 -10.15 -14.14 -27.57
C SER A 141 -8.77 -13.87 -28.21
N ALA A 142 -7.68 -14.14 -27.49
CA ALA A 142 -6.33 -13.80 -27.92
C ALA A 142 -5.79 -14.85 -28.92
N SER A 143 -5.20 -14.38 -30.03
CA SER A 143 -4.49 -15.25 -30.98
C SER A 143 -3.07 -15.53 -30.50
N LEU A 144 -2.51 -16.70 -30.84
CA LEU A 144 -1.14 -17.07 -30.50
C LEU A 144 -0.08 -16.09 -31.03
N SER A 145 -0.34 -15.46 -32.18
CA SER A 145 0.55 -14.46 -32.77
C SER A 145 0.66 -13.18 -31.94
N LEU A 146 -0.39 -12.84 -31.15
CA LEU A 146 -0.41 -11.67 -30.30
C LEU A 146 0.67 -11.74 -29.19
N TYR A 147 0.90 -12.92 -28.62
CA TYR A 147 1.83 -13.09 -27.50
C TYR A 147 3.28 -12.78 -27.83
N LYS A 148 3.67 -12.96 -29.10
CA LYS A 148 5.04 -12.69 -29.60
C LYS A 148 5.27 -11.24 -29.99
N GLN A 149 4.21 -10.43 -30.10
CA GLN A 149 4.32 -9.03 -30.48
C GLN A 149 4.96 -8.20 -29.37
N HIS A 150 5.66 -7.13 -29.78
CA HIS A 150 6.19 -6.12 -28.87
C HIS A 150 5.23 -4.92 -28.84
N LYS A 151 4.74 -4.56 -27.68
CA LYS A 151 3.82 -3.41 -27.50
C LYS A 151 4.19 -2.64 -26.25
N ILE A 152 3.76 -1.38 -26.15
CA ILE A 152 3.83 -0.61 -24.93
C ILE A 152 2.88 -1.25 -23.91
N CYS A 153 3.41 -1.65 -22.76
CA CYS A 153 2.63 -2.33 -21.73
C CYS A 153 1.70 -1.36 -21.01
N THR A 154 0.41 -1.54 -21.21
CA THR A 154 -0.66 -0.78 -20.52
C THR A 154 -1.71 -1.75 -19.99
N LEU A 155 -2.41 -1.35 -18.92
CA LEU A 155 -3.50 -2.15 -18.34
C LEU A 155 -4.71 -2.33 -19.29
N GLN A 156 -4.72 -1.64 -20.42
CA GLN A 156 -5.79 -1.78 -21.42
C GLN A 156 -5.46 -2.82 -22.49
N MET A 157 -4.23 -3.33 -22.52
CA MET A 157 -3.75 -4.23 -23.58
C MET A 157 -4.49 -5.58 -23.62
N TYR A 158 -5.06 -6.02 -22.50
CA TYR A 158 -5.86 -7.25 -22.43
C TYR A 158 -7.36 -7.02 -22.70
N ILE A 159 -7.77 -5.80 -23.14
CA ILE A 159 -9.11 -5.52 -23.61
C ILE A 159 -9.07 -5.47 -25.14
N LEU A 160 -9.29 -6.62 -25.78
CA LEU A 160 -9.32 -6.75 -27.25
C LEU A 160 -10.66 -6.31 -27.82
N HIS A 161 -11.74 -6.54 -27.07
CA HIS A 161 -13.10 -6.25 -27.47
C HIS A 161 -13.83 -5.42 -26.40
N ARG A 162 -14.77 -4.56 -26.80
CA ARG A 162 -15.54 -3.70 -25.87
C ARG A 162 -16.26 -4.47 -24.78
N TRP A 163 -16.78 -5.65 -25.08
CA TRP A 163 -17.49 -6.49 -24.11
C TRP A 163 -16.58 -6.96 -22.94
N GLN A 164 -15.29 -7.16 -23.17
CA GLN A 164 -14.33 -7.50 -22.11
C GLN A 164 -14.16 -6.35 -21.11
N GLY A 165 -14.16 -5.11 -21.60
CA GLY A 165 -14.18 -3.93 -20.76
C GLY A 165 -15.43 -3.85 -19.89
N HIS A 166 -16.60 -4.21 -20.44
CA HIS A 166 -17.85 -4.27 -19.69
C HIS A 166 -17.83 -5.37 -18.61
N ILE A 167 -17.32 -6.58 -18.92
CA ILE A 167 -17.16 -7.65 -17.94
C ILE A 167 -16.25 -7.21 -16.82
N ARG A 168 -15.07 -6.65 -17.13
CA ARG A 168 -14.15 -6.12 -16.12
C ARG A 168 -14.84 -5.11 -15.20
N SER A 169 -15.52 -4.13 -15.76
CA SER A 169 -16.25 -3.11 -15.00
C SER A 169 -17.36 -3.71 -14.14
N ALA A 170 -18.16 -4.63 -14.70
CA ALA A 170 -19.26 -5.27 -13.99
C ALA A 170 -18.76 -6.08 -12.79
N VAL A 171 -17.71 -6.89 -12.97
CA VAL A 171 -17.11 -7.68 -11.89
C VAL A 171 -16.55 -6.78 -10.79
N GLN A 172 -15.84 -5.71 -11.14
CA GLN A 172 -15.29 -4.76 -10.16
C GLN A 172 -16.40 -4.02 -9.40
N GLN A 173 -17.46 -3.58 -10.08
CA GLN A 173 -18.62 -2.92 -9.46
C GLN A 173 -19.36 -3.87 -8.51
N PHE A 174 -19.52 -5.14 -8.87
CA PHE A 174 -20.13 -6.16 -8.01
C PHE A 174 -19.34 -6.39 -6.73
N TYR A 175 -18.00 -6.54 -6.84
CA TYR A 175 -17.12 -6.66 -5.68
C TYR A 175 -17.19 -5.43 -4.77
N PHE A 176 -17.16 -4.24 -5.39
CA PHE A 176 -17.32 -3.00 -4.69
C PHE A 176 -18.61 -2.95 -3.86
N LEU A 177 -19.74 -3.29 -4.48
CA LEU A 177 -21.04 -3.26 -3.83
C LEU A 177 -21.08 -4.19 -2.60
N ILE A 178 -20.57 -5.42 -2.76
CA ILE A 178 -20.50 -6.38 -1.64
C ILE A 178 -19.66 -5.82 -0.49
N MET A 179 -18.47 -5.26 -0.79
CA MET A 179 -17.60 -4.70 0.23
C MET A 179 -18.27 -3.52 0.96
N VAL A 180 -18.92 -2.62 0.25
CA VAL A 180 -19.66 -1.49 0.84
C VAL A 180 -20.75 -1.98 1.78
N ILE A 181 -21.55 -2.98 1.37
CA ILE A 181 -22.63 -3.55 2.20
C ILE A 181 -22.05 -4.13 3.50
N ILE A 182 -20.97 -4.92 3.42
CA ILE A 182 -20.32 -5.53 4.59
C ILE A 182 -19.81 -4.43 5.54
N ILE A 183 -19.16 -3.44 5.00
CA ILE A 183 -18.54 -2.35 5.77
C ILE A 183 -19.60 -1.52 6.49
N VAL A 184 -20.65 -1.10 5.77
CA VAL A 184 -21.76 -0.33 6.35
C VAL A 184 -22.43 -1.13 7.46
N PHE A 185 -22.74 -2.42 7.22
CA PHE A 185 -23.30 -3.30 8.23
C PHE A 185 -22.42 -3.37 9.50
N CYS A 186 -21.13 -3.62 9.34
CA CYS A 186 -20.20 -3.71 10.46
C CYS A 186 -20.13 -2.40 11.25
N TYR A 187 -20.03 -1.26 10.57
CA TYR A 187 -19.96 0.03 11.27
C TYR A 187 -21.23 0.41 11.98
N VAL A 188 -22.40 0.17 11.40
CA VAL A 188 -23.68 0.40 12.08
C VAL A 188 -23.77 -0.43 13.37
N LYS A 189 -23.33 -1.68 13.34
CA LYS A 189 -23.32 -2.55 14.53
C LYS A 189 -22.29 -2.10 15.58
N ILE A 190 -21.06 -1.79 15.15
CA ILE A 190 -19.99 -1.29 16.02
C ILE A 190 -20.45 -0.01 16.73
N MET A 191 -21.03 0.94 15.99
CA MET A 191 -21.48 2.21 16.55
C MET A 191 -22.62 2.04 17.54
N LYS A 192 -23.57 1.12 17.30
CA LYS A 192 -24.62 0.81 18.26
C LYS A 192 -24.05 0.29 19.59
N VAL A 193 -23.14 -0.70 19.53
CA VAL A 193 -22.51 -1.28 20.73
C VAL A 193 -21.64 -0.25 21.45
N ALA A 194 -20.84 0.52 20.73
CA ALA A 194 -19.98 1.56 21.31
C ALA A 194 -20.81 2.64 22.03
N LYS A 195 -21.92 3.08 21.45
CA LYS A 195 -22.82 4.07 22.07
C LYS A 195 -23.45 3.50 23.35
N THR A 196 -23.90 2.25 23.35
CA THR A 196 -24.47 1.62 24.54
C THR A 196 -23.43 1.43 25.65
N ALA A 197 -22.19 1.05 25.31
CA ALA A 197 -21.13 0.81 26.28
C ALA A 197 -20.50 2.11 26.87
N SER A 198 -20.53 3.23 26.12
CA SER A 198 -19.88 4.48 26.54
C SER A 198 -20.71 5.31 27.51
N GLY A 199 -22.02 5.11 27.64
CA GLY A 199 -22.90 5.95 28.43
C GLY A 199 -22.66 7.45 28.12
N ASP A 200 -22.48 8.27 29.14
CA ASP A 200 -22.22 9.72 29.02
C ASP A 200 -20.76 10.09 28.76
N ASN A 201 -19.85 9.14 28.60
CA ASN A 201 -18.42 9.43 28.43
C ASN A 201 -18.06 9.79 26.99
N LYS A 202 -18.28 11.07 26.62
CA LYS A 202 -18.05 11.65 25.29
C LYS A 202 -16.62 11.45 24.75
N LYS A 203 -15.58 11.40 25.62
CA LYS A 203 -14.18 11.21 25.18
C LYS A 203 -13.91 9.81 24.62
N SER A 204 -14.46 8.77 25.23
CA SER A 204 -14.31 7.39 24.77
C SER A 204 -15.02 7.18 23.43
N THR A 205 -16.24 7.69 23.32
CA THR A 205 -17.04 7.64 22.07
C THR A 205 -16.32 8.36 20.92
N TRP A 206 -15.69 9.51 21.19
CA TRP A 206 -14.96 10.29 20.19
C TRP A 206 -13.73 9.54 19.63
N LYS A 207 -12.95 8.86 20.47
CA LYS A 207 -11.82 8.03 20.00
C LYS A 207 -12.27 6.92 19.05
N GLY A 208 -13.35 6.21 19.41
CA GLY A 208 -13.93 5.19 18.54
C GLY A 208 -14.41 5.78 17.21
N PHE A 209 -15.11 6.91 17.25
CA PHE A 209 -15.62 7.61 16.08
C PHE A 209 -14.51 8.08 15.12
N ARG A 210 -13.43 8.69 15.66
CA ARG A 210 -12.25 9.08 14.87
C ARG A 210 -11.64 7.89 14.10
N THR A 211 -11.54 6.74 14.76
CA THR A 211 -10.99 5.53 14.14
C THR A 211 -11.89 5.03 13.00
N VAL A 212 -13.20 5.09 13.16
CA VAL A 212 -14.19 4.72 12.14
C VAL A 212 -14.12 5.67 10.94
N ILE A 213 -14.02 6.98 11.18
CA ILE A 213 -13.89 7.99 10.10
C ILE A 213 -12.62 7.76 9.30
N LEU A 214 -11.46 7.59 9.95
CA LEU A 214 -10.19 7.38 9.27
C LEU A 214 -10.21 6.10 8.42
N HIS A 215 -10.83 5.04 8.92
CA HIS A 215 -10.99 3.80 8.15
C HIS A 215 -11.98 3.97 7.00
N GLY A 216 -13.11 4.67 7.22
CA GLY A 216 -14.05 5.02 6.16
C GLY A 216 -13.38 5.85 5.05
N PHE A 217 -12.53 6.80 5.42
CA PHE A 217 -11.77 7.58 4.44
C PHE A 217 -10.78 6.73 3.65
N GLN A 218 -10.06 5.81 4.30
CA GLN A 218 -9.17 4.87 3.63
C GLN A 218 -9.92 3.98 2.62
N LEU A 219 -11.10 3.49 3.01
CA LEU A 219 -11.98 2.75 2.12
C LEU A 219 -12.45 3.59 0.95
N LEU A 220 -12.86 4.83 1.19
CA LEU A 220 -13.25 5.77 0.12
C LEU A 220 -12.14 5.93 -0.92
N LEU A 221 -10.89 6.07 -0.48
CA LEU A 221 -9.74 6.13 -1.38
C LEU A 221 -9.57 4.84 -2.22
N CYS A 222 -9.75 3.68 -1.61
CA CYS A 222 -9.73 2.40 -2.34
C CYS A 222 -10.89 2.29 -3.34
N LEU A 223 -12.03 2.85 -3.01
CA LEU A 223 -13.21 2.87 -3.89
C LEU A 223 -12.97 3.76 -5.12
N ILE A 224 -12.39 4.94 -4.92
CA ILE A 224 -11.98 5.83 -6.02
C ILE A 224 -11.02 5.08 -6.96
N GLN A 225 -10.08 4.31 -6.41
CA GLN A 225 -9.15 3.52 -7.20
C GLN A 225 -9.84 2.42 -8.03
N LEU A 226 -10.89 1.79 -7.53
CA LEU A 226 -11.68 0.80 -8.29
C LEU A 226 -12.45 1.43 -9.46
N TRP A 227 -12.73 2.73 -9.39
CA TRP A 227 -13.37 3.48 -10.48
C TRP A 227 -12.38 3.97 -11.54
N THR A 228 -11.08 3.94 -11.27
CA THR A 228 -10.05 4.39 -12.22
C THR A 228 -10.18 3.78 -13.62
N PRO A 229 -10.43 2.47 -13.81
CA PRO A 229 -10.57 1.91 -15.16
C PRO A 229 -11.77 2.46 -15.93
N PHE A 230 -12.84 2.85 -15.24
CA PHE A 230 -13.99 3.50 -15.87
C PHE A 230 -13.62 4.91 -16.32
N ILE A 231 -12.95 5.68 -15.48
CA ILE A 231 -12.45 7.02 -15.80
C ILE A 231 -11.47 6.95 -16.97
N GLU A 232 -10.55 6.00 -16.97
CA GLU A 232 -9.60 5.79 -18.08
C GLU A 232 -10.29 5.49 -19.40
N ASN A 233 -11.35 4.67 -19.40
CA ASN A 233 -12.14 4.40 -20.61
C ASN A 233 -12.77 5.66 -21.19
N VAL A 234 -13.35 6.51 -20.35
CA VAL A 234 -13.95 7.78 -20.77
C VAL A 234 -12.88 8.73 -21.32
N VAL A 235 -11.76 8.86 -20.59
CA VAL A 235 -10.62 9.70 -20.99
C VAL A 235 -10.00 9.23 -22.30
N PHE A 236 -9.92 7.91 -22.51
CA PHE A 236 -9.40 7.34 -23.76
C PHE A 236 -10.31 7.60 -24.96
N GLN A 237 -11.64 7.53 -24.78
CA GLN A 237 -12.60 7.83 -25.83
C GLN A 237 -12.58 9.31 -26.25
N MET A 238 -12.18 10.20 -25.36
CA MET A 238 -12.11 11.65 -25.63
C MET A 238 -10.79 12.09 -26.29
N ASN A 239 -9.89 11.17 -26.68
CA ASN A 239 -8.56 11.46 -27.27
C ASN A 239 -7.75 12.52 -26.50
N LEU A 240 -7.90 12.53 -25.17
CA LEU A 240 -7.26 13.53 -24.34
C LEU A 240 -5.75 13.34 -24.25
N SER A 241 -5.04 14.47 -24.04
CA SER A 241 -3.59 14.57 -24.02
C SER A 241 -2.92 13.63 -22.99
N PHE A 242 -1.64 13.32 -23.23
CA PHE A 242 -0.78 12.53 -22.33
C PHE A 242 -0.79 13.10 -20.91
N ASP A 243 -0.83 14.41 -20.75
CA ASP A 243 -0.82 15.09 -19.44
C ASP A 243 -2.03 14.71 -18.58
N LEU A 244 -3.20 14.47 -19.18
CA LEU A 244 -4.39 14.06 -18.44
C LEU A 244 -4.33 12.60 -17.97
N ARG A 245 -3.76 11.70 -18.77
CA ARG A 245 -3.54 10.30 -18.37
C ARG A 245 -2.58 10.23 -17.19
N PHE A 246 -1.56 11.07 -17.24
CA PHE A 246 -0.58 11.18 -16.17
C PHE A 246 -1.21 11.74 -14.88
N PHE A 247 -2.00 12.81 -14.99
CA PHE A 247 -2.76 13.36 -13.87
C PHE A 247 -3.68 12.31 -13.24
N ASN A 248 -4.38 11.54 -14.08
CA ASN A 248 -5.24 10.45 -13.65
C ASN A 248 -4.44 9.39 -12.85
N TYR A 249 -3.27 9.00 -13.35
CA TYR A 249 -2.37 8.07 -12.65
C TYR A 249 -1.97 8.59 -11.26
N VAL A 250 -1.54 9.85 -11.17
CA VAL A 250 -1.11 10.43 -9.89
C VAL A 250 -2.27 10.57 -8.92
N MET A 251 -3.39 11.13 -9.35
CA MET A 251 -4.52 11.45 -8.46
C MET A 251 -5.33 10.23 -8.03
N PHE A 252 -5.64 9.32 -8.96
CA PHE A 252 -6.55 8.21 -8.68
C PHE A 252 -5.84 6.90 -8.37
N TYR A 253 -4.58 6.76 -8.75
CA TYR A 253 -3.82 5.54 -8.52
C TYR A 253 -2.75 5.70 -7.44
N LEU A 254 -1.87 6.66 -7.59
CA LEU A 254 -0.73 6.87 -6.69
C LEU A 254 -1.17 7.44 -5.34
N THR A 255 -1.98 8.50 -5.32
CA THR A 255 -2.38 9.21 -4.09
C THR A 255 -3.09 8.31 -3.06
N PRO A 256 -4.08 7.45 -3.42
CA PRO A 256 -4.70 6.56 -2.46
C PRO A 256 -3.72 5.59 -1.82
N LYS A 257 -2.77 5.06 -2.59
CA LYS A 257 -1.76 4.12 -2.09
C LYS A 257 -0.74 4.78 -1.17
N CYS A 258 -0.43 6.04 -1.43
CA CYS A 258 0.46 6.83 -0.58
C CYS A 258 -0.22 7.24 0.74
N LEU A 259 -1.50 7.58 0.72
CA LEU A 259 -2.22 8.02 1.91
C LEU A 259 -2.61 6.86 2.84
N SER A 260 -2.85 5.67 2.31
CA SER A 260 -3.28 4.50 3.08
C SER A 260 -2.39 4.18 4.29
N PRO A 261 -1.04 4.07 4.16
CA PRO A 261 -0.15 3.81 5.29
C PRO A 261 -0.15 4.92 6.34
N LEU A 262 -0.23 6.18 5.88
CA LEU A 262 -0.26 7.35 6.79
C LEU A 262 -1.53 7.37 7.62
N ILE A 263 -2.68 7.12 7.00
CA ILE A 263 -3.98 7.06 7.70
C ILE A 263 -3.97 5.93 8.73
N TYR A 264 -3.40 4.77 8.37
CA TYR A 264 -3.29 3.67 9.32
C TYR A 264 -2.37 4.01 10.50
N GLY A 265 -1.20 4.61 10.25
CA GLY A 265 -0.29 5.07 11.29
C GLY A 265 -0.93 6.06 12.25
N LEU A 266 -1.76 6.98 11.74
CA LEU A 266 -2.50 7.95 12.55
C LEU A 266 -3.65 7.32 13.36
N ARG A 267 -4.12 6.15 12.96
CA ARG A 267 -5.24 5.44 13.58
C ARG A 267 -4.84 4.63 14.81
N ASP A 268 -3.63 4.07 14.83
CA ASP A 268 -3.13 3.19 15.89
C ASP A 268 -2.04 3.88 16.70
N ASP A 269 -2.39 4.33 17.92
CA ASP A 269 -1.48 5.05 18.82
C ASP A 269 -0.22 4.23 19.16
N HIS A 270 -0.34 2.91 19.34
CA HIS A 270 0.81 2.03 19.66
C HIS A 270 1.78 1.94 18.48
N PHE A 271 1.25 1.84 17.29
CA PHE A 271 2.05 1.77 16.07
C PHE A 271 2.69 3.13 15.76
N PHE A 272 1.96 4.22 15.95
CA PHE A 272 2.47 5.59 15.79
C PHE A 272 3.62 5.89 16.77
N HIS A 273 3.47 5.53 18.04
CA HIS A 273 4.54 5.68 19.03
C HIS A 273 5.76 4.80 18.71
N ALA A 274 5.54 3.57 18.21
CA ALA A 274 6.61 2.70 17.79
C ALA A 274 7.39 3.29 16.61
N LEU A 275 6.67 3.81 15.60
CA LEU A 275 7.27 4.45 14.43
C LEU A 275 8.04 5.72 14.81
N LYS A 276 7.44 6.58 15.65
CA LYS A 276 8.08 7.81 16.14
C LYS A 276 9.38 7.49 16.89
N ASN A 277 9.34 6.53 17.81
CA ASN A 277 10.54 6.11 18.55
C ASN A 277 11.60 5.56 17.60
N TYR A 278 11.22 4.77 16.60
CA TYR A 278 12.17 4.20 15.64
C TYR A 278 12.82 5.28 14.76
N ALA A 279 12.02 6.21 14.26
CA ALA A 279 12.52 7.33 13.45
C ALA A 279 13.43 8.26 14.28
N VAL A 280 13.03 8.61 15.48
CA VAL A 280 13.81 9.49 16.39
C VAL A 280 15.06 8.78 16.90
N PHE A 281 14.98 7.51 17.30
CA PHE A 281 16.15 6.74 17.74
C PHE A 281 17.11 6.43 16.57
N GLY A 282 16.61 6.19 15.36
CA GLY A 282 17.44 6.03 14.16
C GLY A 282 18.27 7.28 13.88
N LEU A 283 17.64 8.43 13.84
CA LEU A 283 18.28 9.73 13.64
C LEU A 283 19.24 10.08 14.79
N TYR A 284 18.86 9.80 16.04
CA TYR A 284 19.69 10.05 17.21
C TYR A 284 20.93 9.15 17.23
N LYS A 285 20.79 7.88 16.83
CA LYS A 285 21.91 6.93 16.73
C LYS A 285 22.92 7.33 15.64
N GLU A 286 22.43 7.80 14.49
CA GLU A 286 23.31 8.37 13.45
C GLU A 286 24.02 9.62 13.92
N TYR A 287 23.32 10.53 14.60
CA TYR A 287 23.91 11.74 15.16
C TYR A 287 25.01 11.43 16.19
N ILE A 288 24.80 10.46 17.09
CA ILE A 288 25.81 10.00 18.08
C ILE A 288 26.99 9.33 17.37
N LEU A 289 26.74 8.50 16.34
CA LEU A 289 27.81 7.84 15.57
C LEU A 289 28.67 8.87 14.85
N GLN A 290 28.08 9.86 14.19
CA GLN A 290 28.82 10.96 13.56
C GLN A 290 29.60 11.79 14.60
N GLY A 291 28.99 12.11 15.74
CA GLY A 291 29.66 12.82 16.84
C GLY A 291 30.84 12.05 17.40
N ARG A 292 30.74 10.71 17.56
CA ARG A 292 31.87 9.85 17.98
C ARG A 292 32.97 9.77 16.92
N LEU A 293 32.63 9.72 15.65
CA LEU A 293 33.59 9.68 14.54
C LEU A 293 34.39 10.99 14.45
N VAL A 294 33.70 12.13 14.60
CA VAL A 294 34.34 13.45 14.63
C VAL A 294 35.25 13.59 15.86
N ALA A 295 34.80 13.13 17.05
CA ALA A 295 35.61 13.16 18.27
C ALA A 295 36.81 12.22 18.17
N PHE A 296 36.69 11.06 17.56
CA PHE A 296 37.80 10.12 17.32
C PHE A 296 38.83 10.69 16.35
N ASN A 297 38.39 11.28 15.24
CA ASN A 297 39.27 11.93 14.28
C ASN A 297 40.02 13.14 14.89
N ARG A 298 39.36 13.92 15.76
CA ARG A 298 39.97 15.04 16.48
C ARG A 298 41.04 14.56 17.48
N LYS A 299 40.79 13.46 18.20
CA LYS A 299 41.81 12.83 19.09
C LYS A 299 43.02 12.30 18.32
N ASN A 300 42.78 11.72 17.14
CA ASN A 300 43.90 11.22 16.31
C ASN A 300 44.72 12.38 15.73
N ALA A 301 44.08 13.45 15.28
CA ALA A 301 44.77 14.65 14.82
C ALA A 301 45.67 15.26 15.93
N GLN A 302 45.13 15.39 17.16
CA GLN A 302 45.92 15.89 18.31
C GLN A 302 47.06 14.95 18.72
N ARG A 303 46.86 13.61 18.55
CA ARG A 303 47.98 12.65 18.79
C ARG A 303 49.08 12.77 17.74
N THR A 304 48.75 13.06 16.50
CA THR A 304 49.69 13.26 15.40
C THR A 304 50.47 14.57 15.59
N GLU A 305 49.80 15.66 15.97
CA GLU A 305 50.48 16.94 16.30
C GLU A 305 51.43 16.76 17.51
N LYS A 306 51.02 16.11 18.57
CA LYS A 306 51.91 15.83 19.73
C LYS A 306 53.15 14.98 19.37
N LYS A 307 52.99 14.02 18.46
CA LYS A 307 54.15 13.26 17.95
C LYS A 307 55.09 14.11 17.12
N VAL A 308 54.58 14.99 16.25
CA VAL A 308 55.38 15.85 15.42
C VAL A 308 56.14 16.86 16.28
N THR A 309 55.53 17.43 17.32
CA THR A 309 56.22 18.36 18.25
C THR A 309 57.27 17.66 19.13
N HIS A 310 57.12 16.36 19.44
CA HIS A 310 58.08 15.61 20.22
C HIS A 310 59.31 15.18 19.40
N TYR A 311 59.16 15.00 18.08
CA TYR A 311 60.29 14.69 17.19
C TYR A 311 61.04 15.94 16.75
N GLY A 312 60.40 17.12 16.79
CA GLY A 312 61.04 18.38 16.48
C GLY A 312 61.91 18.99 17.58
N CYS A 313 61.77 18.49 18.84
CA CYS A 313 62.59 18.99 19.97
C CYS A 313 63.87 18.17 20.24
N ASN A 314 64.08 17.06 19.54
CA ASN A 314 65.29 16.22 19.72
C ASN A 314 66.33 16.38 18.61
N SER A 315 66.20 17.41 17.77
CA SER A 315 67.13 17.71 16.70
C SER A 315 67.63 19.17 16.76
N LEU A 316 68.02 19.65 17.95
CA LEU A 316 68.83 20.85 18.16
C LEU A 316 69.95 20.57 19.14
#